data_3046f4c306e11b221c298e166d749adb
#
_entry.id   3046f4c306e11b221c298e166d749adb
#
_cell.length_a   1.000
_cell.length_b   1.000
_cell.length_c   1.000
_cell.angle_alpha   90.00
_cell.angle_beta   90.00
_cell.angle_gamma   90.00
#
_symmetry.space_group_name_H-M   'P 1'
#
loop_
_entity.id
_entity.type
_entity.pdbx_description
1 polymer ?
#
loop_
_entity_poly.entity_id
_entity_poly.type
_entity_poly.pdbx_seq_one_letter_code
_entity_poly.pdbx_strand_id
1 'polypeptide(L)'
;MPAAVTLNVLIVDDQNSVRQMTRMILEEIGVRTIHEADNGKNALAVSSVQPLDLVISDFNMPEMDGIEFLRAMRGHPMSRKVPFILLTGRGDRELVVKAAQAGANNYLIKPFTAAILREKIEQVIGKLT
;
A
#
# COMPACT_ATOMS: atom_id res chain seq x y z
N MET A 1 19.38 -4.31 3.52
CA MET A 1 18.18 -4.90 4.14
C MET A 1 17.51 -3.89 5.05
N PRO A 2 16.25 -3.42 4.71
CA PRO A 2 15.58 -2.43 5.56
C PRO A 2 15.16 -3.03 6.89
N ALA A 3 15.28 -2.23 7.95
CA ALA A 3 14.79 -2.59 9.27
C ALA A 3 13.32 -2.22 9.37
N ALA A 4 12.46 -3.18 9.73
CA ALA A 4 11.02 -2.96 9.82
C ALA A 4 10.69 -1.78 10.75
N VAL A 5 11.41 -1.64 11.86
CA VAL A 5 11.16 -0.57 12.84
C VAL A 5 11.37 0.84 12.30
N THR A 6 12.10 1.00 11.20
CA THR A 6 12.36 2.32 10.60
C THR A 6 11.41 2.65 9.43
N LEU A 7 10.57 1.72 9.02
CA LEU A 7 9.67 1.94 7.90
C LEU A 7 8.50 2.85 8.26
N ASN A 8 8.19 3.76 7.35
CA ASN A 8 6.98 4.59 7.41
C ASN A 8 6.01 4.05 6.37
N VAL A 9 4.91 3.48 6.82
CA VAL A 9 3.94 2.81 5.94
C VAL A 9 2.60 3.53 6.00
N LEU A 10 1.96 3.68 4.84
CA LEU A 10 0.59 4.19 4.73
C LEU A 10 -0.33 3.05 4.28
N ILE A 11 -1.40 2.83 5.04
CA ILE A 11 -2.46 1.89 4.68
C ILE A 11 -3.67 2.69 4.23
N VAL A 12 -4.21 2.34 3.06
CA VAL A 12 -5.40 3.00 2.50
C VAL A 12 -6.48 1.95 2.25
N ASP A 13 -7.58 2.04 2.94
CA ASP A 13 -8.72 1.14 2.77
C ASP A 13 -9.96 1.79 3.38
N ASP A 14 -11.08 1.75 2.67
CA ASP A 14 -12.33 2.32 3.17
C ASP A 14 -13.02 1.41 4.20
N GLN A 15 -12.61 0.14 4.26
CA GLN A 15 -13.13 -0.82 5.25
C GLN A 15 -12.23 -0.82 6.48
N ASN A 16 -12.78 -0.36 7.60
CA ASN A 16 -12.03 -0.26 8.85
C ASN A 16 -11.49 -1.62 9.30
N SER A 17 -12.27 -2.69 9.15
CA SER A 17 -11.85 -4.02 9.56
C SER A 17 -10.60 -4.51 8.80
N VAL A 18 -10.56 -4.27 7.49
CA VAL A 18 -9.41 -4.65 6.66
C VAL A 18 -8.20 -3.80 7.02
N ARG A 19 -8.42 -2.50 7.21
CA ARG A 19 -7.35 -1.57 7.58
C ARG A 19 -6.72 -1.95 8.92
N GLN A 20 -7.54 -2.30 9.91
CA GLN A 20 -7.05 -2.72 11.22
C GLN A 20 -6.32 -4.06 11.17
N MET A 21 -6.80 -5.01 10.38
CA MET A 21 -6.12 -6.29 10.18
C MET A 21 -4.74 -6.09 9.55
N THR A 22 -4.67 -5.25 8.53
CA THR A 22 -3.41 -4.94 7.87
C THR A 22 -2.42 -4.27 8.84
N ARG A 23 -2.94 -3.35 9.65
CA ARG A 23 -2.14 -2.71 10.70
C ARG A 23 -1.57 -3.71 11.69
N MET A 24 -2.39 -4.64 12.16
CA MET A 24 -1.94 -5.68 13.10
C MET A 24 -0.82 -6.52 12.51
N ILE A 25 -0.96 -6.90 11.24
CA ILE A 25 0.08 -7.69 10.55
C ILE A 25 1.38 -6.90 10.47
N LEU A 26 1.31 -5.62 10.10
CA LEU A 26 2.50 -4.77 10.03
C LEU A 26 3.17 -4.62 11.39
N GLU A 27 2.38 -4.46 12.44
CA GLU A 27 2.91 -4.37 13.81
C GLU A 27 3.61 -5.67 14.23
N GLU A 28 3.05 -6.83 13.86
CA GLU A 28 3.67 -8.13 14.11
C GLU A 28 5.01 -8.28 13.38
N ILE A 29 5.10 -7.71 12.18
CA ILE A 29 6.33 -7.72 11.38
C ILE A 29 7.39 -6.81 12.01
N GLY A 30 6.97 -5.84 12.82
CA GLY A 30 7.87 -4.91 13.50
C GLY A 30 7.79 -3.47 13.04
N VAL A 31 6.86 -3.15 12.15
CA VAL A 31 6.65 -1.77 11.68
C VAL A 31 6.03 -0.95 12.79
N ARG A 32 6.61 0.21 13.10
CA ARG A 32 6.15 1.07 14.20
C ARG A 32 5.41 2.32 13.73
N THR A 33 5.80 2.88 12.59
CA THR A 33 5.18 4.10 12.07
C THR A 33 4.21 3.75 10.97
N ILE A 34 2.92 3.76 11.29
CA ILE A 34 1.85 3.37 10.38
C ILE A 34 0.84 4.52 10.31
N HIS A 35 0.65 5.04 9.13
CA HIS A 35 -0.40 6.03 8.84
C HIS A 35 -1.57 5.31 8.19
N GLU A 36 -2.78 5.82 8.40
CA GLU A 36 -3.99 5.25 7.82
C GLU A 36 -4.79 6.33 7.10
N ALA A 37 -5.46 5.93 6.03
CA ALA A 37 -6.41 6.78 5.33
C ALA A 37 -7.58 5.90 4.86
N ASP A 38 -8.78 6.46 4.87
CA ASP A 38 -9.99 5.73 4.51
C ASP A 38 -10.47 6.00 3.08
N ASN A 39 -9.76 6.85 2.34
CA ASN A 39 -10.06 7.14 0.94
C ASN A 39 -8.82 7.69 0.24
N GLY A 40 -8.91 7.78 -1.09
CA GLY A 40 -7.80 8.24 -1.92
C GLY A 40 -7.42 9.70 -1.69
N LYS A 41 -8.39 10.55 -1.44
CA LYS A 41 -8.15 11.97 -1.19
C LYS A 41 -7.33 12.20 0.08
N ASN A 42 -7.73 11.54 1.18
CA ASN A 42 -7.01 11.63 2.44
C ASN A 42 -5.63 10.99 2.34
N ALA A 43 -5.55 9.87 1.60
CA ALA A 43 -4.26 9.21 1.35
C ALA A 43 -3.31 10.12 0.59
N LEU A 44 -3.81 10.85 -0.39
CA LEU A 44 -3.00 11.78 -1.17
C LEU A 44 -2.48 12.93 -0.29
N ALA A 45 -3.32 13.43 0.61
CA ALA A 45 -2.92 14.46 1.55
C ALA A 45 -1.76 13.98 2.44
N VAL A 46 -1.83 12.73 2.93
CA VAL A 46 -0.76 12.15 3.75
C VAL A 46 0.52 11.97 2.91
N SER A 47 0.40 11.36 1.72
CA SER A 47 1.55 11.04 0.89
C SER A 47 2.28 12.26 0.33
N SER A 48 1.61 13.40 0.29
CA SER A 48 2.23 14.63 -0.20
C SER A 48 3.05 15.39 0.85
N VAL A 49 2.89 15.05 2.15
CA VAL A 49 3.59 15.72 3.24
C VAL A 49 4.42 14.80 4.13
N GLN A 50 4.13 13.50 4.15
CA GLN A 50 4.85 12.54 4.98
C GLN A 50 5.85 11.74 4.14
N PRO A 51 7.09 11.59 4.61
CA PRO A 51 8.02 10.67 3.95
C PRO A 51 7.56 9.24 4.18
N LEU A 52 7.28 8.51 3.10
CA LEU A 52 6.79 7.15 3.17
C LEU A 52 7.77 6.19 2.51
N ASP A 53 7.86 4.98 3.06
CA ASP A 53 8.68 3.91 2.50
C ASP A 53 7.84 2.87 1.75
N LEU A 54 6.53 2.85 2.02
CA LEU A 54 5.61 1.88 1.41
C LEU A 54 4.18 2.37 1.53
N VAL A 55 3.40 2.15 0.49
CA VAL A 55 1.94 2.35 0.52
C VAL A 55 1.27 1.02 0.20
N ILE A 56 0.29 0.65 1.01
CA ILE A 56 -0.57 -0.51 0.79
C ILE A 56 -1.99 0.03 0.64
N SER A 57 -2.54 -0.07 -0.56
CA SER A 57 -3.84 0.54 -0.86
C SER A 57 -4.82 -0.44 -1.47
N ASP A 58 -6.06 -0.41 -0.97
CA ASP A 58 -7.16 -1.10 -1.60
C ASP A 58 -7.42 -0.49 -2.99
N PHE A 59 -7.87 -1.33 -3.92
CA PHE A 59 -8.28 -0.86 -5.24
C PHE A 59 -9.67 -0.22 -5.19
N ASN A 60 -10.62 -0.91 -4.56
CA ASN A 60 -12.03 -0.54 -4.64
C ASN A 60 -12.43 0.43 -3.53
N MET A 61 -12.37 1.71 -3.83
CA MET A 61 -12.73 2.79 -2.90
C MET A 61 -13.66 3.78 -3.59
N PRO A 62 -14.59 4.41 -2.85
CA PRO A 62 -15.48 5.41 -3.44
C PRO A 62 -14.71 6.65 -3.90
N GLU A 63 -15.20 7.29 -4.95
CA GLU A 63 -14.72 8.54 -5.54
C GLU A 63 -13.37 8.42 -6.26
N MET A 64 -12.36 7.86 -5.62
CA MET A 64 -11.03 7.67 -6.20
C MET A 64 -10.58 6.24 -5.90
N ASP A 65 -10.47 5.40 -6.92
CA ASP A 65 -9.99 4.04 -6.73
C ASP A 65 -8.47 3.99 -6.50
N GLY A 66 -7.96 2.81 -6.14
CA GLY A 66 -6.54 2.65 -5.82
C GLY A 66 -5.59 2.95 -6.97
N ILE A 67 -6.02 2.72 -8.20
CA ILE A 67 -5.18 3.03 -9.39
C ILE A 67 -5.18 4.53 -9.66
N GLU A 68 -6.31 5.20 -9.49
CA GLU A 68 -6.39 6.65 -9.62
C GLU A 68 -5.52 7.34 -8.55
N PHE A 69 -5.59 6.85 -7.31
CA PHE A 69 -4.73 7.32 -6.23
C PHE A 69 -3.25 7.11 -6.57
N LEU A 70 -2.89 5.93 -7.06
CA LEU A 70 -1.51 5.62 -7.46
C LEU A 70 -1.01 6.57 -8.54
N ARG A 71 -1.81 6.83 -9.56
CA ARG A 71 -1.43 7.77 -10.64
C ARG A 71 -1.19 9.17 -10.09
N ALA A 72 -2.04 9.62 -9.16
CA ALA A 72 -1.87 10.92 -8.53
C ALA A 72 -0.57 10.97 -7.70
N MET A 73 -0.27 9.90 -6.96
CA MET A 73 1.00 9.79 -6.22
C MET A 73 2.21 9.89 -7.15
N ARG A 74 2.16 9.22 -8.29
CA ARG A 74 3.28 9.21 -9.24
C ARG A 74 3.51 10.57 -9.89
N GLY A 75 2.48 11.44 -9.88
CA GLY A 75 2.59 12.81 -10.37
C GLY A 75 3.08 13.82 -9.33
N HIS A 76 3.28 13.40 -8.08
CA HIS A 76 3.69 14.29 -6.99
C HIS A 76 5.16 14.06 -6.61
N PRO A 77 5.99 15.12 -6.51
CA PRO A 77 7.43 14.95 -6.24
C PRO A 77 7.73 14.15 -4.97
N MET A 78 6.97 14.33 -3.90
CA MET A 78 7.20 13.67 -2.61
C MET A 78 6.96 12.16 -2.67
N SER A 79 5.99 11.72 -3.48
CA SER A 79 5.53 10.33 -3.51
C SER A 79 5.81 9.60 -4.82
N ARG A 80 6.47 10.26 -5.75
CA ARG A 80 6.68 9.76 -7.11
C ARG A 80 7.33 8.38 -7.18
N LYS A 81 8.20 8.05 -6.25
CA LYS A 81 8.96 6.80 -6.23
C LYS A 81 8.63 5.88 -5.06
N VAL A 82 7.64 6.23 -4.26
CA VAL A 82 7.28 5.42 -3.10
C VAL A 82 6.75 4.06 -3.56
N PRO A 83 7.29 2.95 -3.04
CA PRO A 83 6.78 1.61 -3.35
C PRO A 83 5.30 1.47 -3.02
N PHE A 84 4.56 0.80 -3.91
CA PHE A 84 3.11 0.69 -3.82
C PHE A 84 2.67 -0.75 -4.04
N ILE A 85 1.86 -1.27 -3.11
CA ILE A 85 1.22 -2.58 -3.22
C ILE A 85 -0.29 -2.37 -3.30
N LEU A 86 -0.90 -2.89 -4.36
CA LEU A 86 -2.35 -2.80 -4.55
C LEU A 86 -3.03 -4.01 -3.91
N LEU A 87 -4.03 -3.77 -3.06
CA LEU A 87 -4.89 -4.82 -2.51
C LEU A 87 -6.16 -4.89 -3.34
N THR A 88 -6.55 -6.10 -3.74
CA THR A 88 -7.76 -6.28 -4.53
C THR A 88 -8.44 -7.61 -4.22
N GLY A 89 -9.77 -7.63 -4.29
CA GLY A 89 -10.53 -8.87 -4.27
C GLY A 89 -10.56 -9.56 -5.62
N ARG A 90 -9.99 -8.92 -6.64
CA ARG A 90 -9.98 -9.41 -8.02
C ARG A 90 -8.56 -9.64 -8.49
N GLY A 91 -8.26 -10.88 -8.85
CA GLY A 91 -6.96 -11.24 -9.38
C GLY A 91 -6.94 -11.28 -10.91
N ASP A 92 -7.85 -10.55 -11.59
CA ASP A 92 -7.89 -10.60 -13.04
C ASP A 92 -6.68 -9.89 -13.66
N ARG A 93 -6.25 -10.45 -14.78
CA ARG A 93 -5.05 -10.03 -15.47
C ARG A 93 -5.11 -8.56 -15.93
N GLU A 94 -6.29 -8.12 -16.36
CA GLU A 94 -6.48 -6.76 -16.84
C GLU A 94 -6.20 -5.74 -15.74
N LEU A 95 -6.72 -5.98 -14.54
CA LEU A 95 -6.49 -5.09 -13.39
C LEU A 95 -5.02 -5.08 -12.99
N VAL A 96 -4.38 -6.24 -12.96
CA VAL A 96 -2.96 -6.36 -12.61
C VAL A 96 -2.09 -5.58 -13.61
N VAL A 97 -2.38 -5.70 -14.90
CA VAL A 97 -1.65 -4.97 -15.94
C VAL A 97 -1.85 -3.47 -15.80
N LYS A 98 -3.07 -3.00 -15.56
CA LYS A 98 -3.36 -1.58 -15.36
C LYS A 98 -2.60 -1.02 -14.15
N ALA A 99 -2.57 -1.79 -13.05
CA ALA A 99 -1.85 -1.39 -11.84
C ALA A 99 -0.35 -1.25 -12.12
N ALA A 100 0.23 -2.24 -12.80
CA ALA A 100 1.65 -2.21 -13.16
C ALA A 100 1.98 -1.01 -14.06
N GLN A 101 1.14 -0.74 -15.06
CA GLN A 101 1.32 0.39 -15.96
C GLN A 101 1.21 1.73 -15.24
N ALA A 102 0.40 1.80 -14.18
CA ALA A 102 0.26 2.99 -13.36
C ALA A 102 1.43 3.17 -12.38
N GLY A 103 2.27 2.16 -12.22
CA GLY A 103 3.45 2.23 -11.37
C GLY A 103 3.37 1.45 -10.06
N ALA A 104 2.43 0.49 -9.95
CA ALA A 104 2.38 -0.39 -8.78
C ALA A 104 3.56 -1.35 -8.82
N ASN A 105 4.17 -1.59 -7.67
CA ASN A 105 5.32 -2.48 -7.55
C ASN A 105 4.92 -3.93 -7.34
N ASN A 106 3.73 -4.14 -6.77
CA ASN A 106 3.20 -5.48 -6.53
C ASN A 106 1.69 -5.38 -6.29
N TYR A 107 1.04 -6.52 -6.20
CA TYR A 107 -0.38 -6.61 -5.84
C TYR A 107 -0.61 -7.79 -4.90
N LEU A 108 -1.74 -7.77 -4.20
CA LEU A 108 -2.10 -8.79 -3.23
C LEU A 108 -3.60 -9.01 -3.28
N ILE A 109 -4.03 -10.28 -3.36
CA ILE A 109 -5.44 -10.64 -3.45
C ILE A 109 -6.00 -10.86 -2.03
N LYS A 110 -7.14 -10.26 -1.74
CA LYS A 110 -7.86 -10.46 -0.48
C LYS A 110 -8.73 -11.73 -0.56
N PRO A 111 -8.87 -12.49 0.51
CA PRO A 111 -8.19 -12.35 1.80
C PRO A 111 -6.74 -12.86 1.72
N PHE A 112 -5.86 -12.31 2.55
CA PHE A 112 -4.46 -12.68 2.58
C PHE A 112 -4.01 -13.02 4.00
N THR A 113 -2.87 -13.73 4.11
CA THR A 113 -2.26 -14.06 5.40
C THR A 113 -1.11 -13.12 5.72
N ALA A 114 -0.69 -13.10 6.98
CA ALA A 114 0.49 -12.34 7.40
C ALA A 114 1.74 -12.75 6.61
N ALA A 115 1.91 -14.06 6.40
CA ALA A 115 3.06 -14.59 5.66
C ALA A 115 3.10 -14.09 4.22
N ILE A 116 1.94 -14.08 3.56
CA ILE A 116 1.85 -13.61 2.17
C ILE A 116 2.08 -12.11 2.07
N LEU A 117 1.53 -11.33 2.99
CA LEU A 117 1.76 -9.88 3.00
C LEU A 117 3.25 -9.57 3.20
N ARG A 118 3.90 -10.23 4.15
CA ARG A 118 5.33 -10.06 4.38
C ARG A 118 6.13 -10.40 3.13
N GLU A 119 5.81 -11.52 2.47
CA GLU A 119 6.47 -11.94 1.24
C GLU A 119 6.36 -10.86 0.16
N LYS A 120 5.15 -10.31 -0.04
CA LYS A 120 4.92 -9.27 -1.04
C LYS A 120 5.71 -7.99 -0.72
N ILE A 121 5.76 -7.60 0.54
CA ILE A 121 6.55 -6.45 0.97
C ILE A 121 8.03 -6.68 0.68
N GLU A 122 8.55 -7.85 1.04
CA GLU A 122 9.97 -8.18 0.84
C GLU A 122 10.34 -8.27 -0.64
N GLN A 123 9.41 -8.66 -1.50
CA GLN A 123 9.63 -8.64 -2.95
C GLN A 123 9.82 -7.23 -3.49
N VAL A 124 9.27 -6.24 -2.83
CA VAL A 124 9.28 -4.84 -3.29
C VAL A 124 10.44 -4.05 -2.69
N ILE A 125 10.66 -4.17 -1.38
CA ILE A 125 11.64 -3.33 -0.67
C ILE A 125 12.84 -4.10 -0.13
N GLY A 126 12.87 -5.42 -0.34
CA GLY A 126 13.93 -6.26 0.16
C GLY A 126 13.59 -6.90 1.49
N LYS A 127 14.43 -7.86 1.89
CA LYS A 127 14.21 -8.65 3.09
C LYS A 127 14.23 -7.78 4.35
N LEU A 128 13.22 -7.94 5.20
CA LEU A 128 13.09 -7.17 6.43
C LEU A 128 13.91 -7.76 7.58
N THR A 129 14.44 -6.88 8.38
CA THR A 129 15.18 -7.27 9.59
C THR A 129 14.48 -6.76 10.87
#